data_5151197c8a18ff8fcdfd90f89af95194
#
_entry.id   5151197c8a18ff8fcdfd90f89af95194
#
_cell.length_a   1.000
_cell.length_b   1.000
_cell.length_c   1.000
_cell.angle_alpha   90.00
_cell.angle_beta   90.00
_cell.angle_gamma   90.00
#
_symmetry.space_group_name_H-M   'P 1'
#
loop_
_entity.id
_entity.type
_entity.pdbx_description
1 polymer ?
#
loop_
_entity_poly.entity_id
_entity_poly.type
_entity_poly.pdbx_seq_one_letter_code
_entity_poly.pdbx_strand_id
1 'polypeptide(L)'
;MDFALDIHSNRGCTCSGGKVNGRAVPIREPLHNGDIVEILTQKNQLPKSDWLNFVVTQKAKQKIKSVIREEQAKSANLGREELERKLKNWKISKSIDEVVAYLCKYYKQRTGTALYELIAEEKIDLAVVKEILAKWLSGEADEERRAAEAEAEARRRATAASSVKPS
;
A
#
# COMPACT_ATOMS: atom_id res chain seq x y z
N MET A 1 5.32 23.16 -15.90
CA MET A 1 4.40 22.07 -15.50
C MET A 1 2.94 22.46 -15.65
N ASP A 2 2.48 23.52 -14.98
CA ASP A 2 1.11 24.02 -15.10
C ASP A 2 0.69 24.28 -16.55
N PHE A 3 1.58 24.88 -17.34
CA PHE A 3 1.36 25.12 -18.76
C PHE A 3 1.12 23.84 -19.56
N ALA A 4 1.88 22.79 -19.30
CA ALA A 4 1.72 21.49 -19.95
C ALA A 4 0.38 20.83 -19.59
N LEU A 5 -0.04 20.94 -18.33
CA LEU A 5 -1.30 20.43 -17.83
C LEU A 5 -2.51 21.24 -18.30
N ASP A 6 -2.34 22.53 -18.54
CA ASP A 6 -3.39 23.41 -19.04
C ASP A 6 -3.70 23.15 -20.52
N ILE A 7 -2.67 22.99 -21.35
CA ILE A 7 -2.84 22.67 -22.78
C ILE A 7 -3.43 21.29 -22.99
N HIS A 8 -2.84 20.27 -22.37
CA HIS A 8 -3.30 18.87 -22.46
C HIS A 8 -3.04 18.13 -21.15
N SER A 9 -4.10 17.89 -20.38
CA SER A 9 -4.00 17.22 -19.08
C SER A 9 -3.26 15.87 -19.15
N ASN A 10 -3.52 15.06 -20.16
CA ASN A 10 -2.86 13.77 -20.31
C ASN A 10 -1.38 13.90 -20.70
N ARG A 11 -1.05 14.82 -21.60
CA ARG A 11 0.35 15.10 -21.96
C ARG A 11 1.13 15.74 -20.81
N GLY A 12 0.49 16.59 -20.04
CA GLY A 12 1.08 17.17 -18.84
C GLY A 12 1.51 16.11 -17.82
N CYS A 13 0.71 15.07 -17.63
CA CYS A 13 1.05 13.96 -16.75
C CYS A 13 2.23 13.11 -17.23
N THR A 14 2.48 13.07 -18.54
CA THR A 14 3.62 12.34 -19.14
C THR A 14 4.83 13.25 -19.41
N CYS A 15 4.79 14.51 -18.97
CA CYS A 15 5.85 15.47 -19.17
C CYS A 15 7.13 15.05 -18.46
N SER A 16 8.23 14.93 -19.20
CA SER A 16 9.56 14.62 -18.66
C SER A 16 10.47 15.85 -18.56
N GLY A 17 10.11 16.92 -19.24
CA GLY A 17 10.86 18.18 -19.31
C GLY A 17 10.30 19.07 -20.37
N GLY A 18 11.03 20.10 -20.75
CA GLY A 18 10.66 21.00 -21.81
C GLY A 18 11.86 21.66 -22.44
N LYS A 19 11.61 22.34 -23.54
CA LYS A 19 12.57 23.30 -24.14
C LYS A 19 11.93 24.66 -24.10
N VAL A 20 12.67 25.65 -23.60
CA VAL A 20 12.29 27.03 -23.61
C VAL A 20 13.27 27.82 -24.49
N ASN A 21 12.77 28.41 -25.54
CA ASN A 21 13.60 29.14 -26.53
C ASN A 21 14.75 28.26 -27.08
N GLY A 22 14.48 26.97 -27.31
CA GLY A 22 15.44 26.00 -27.83
C GLY A 22 16.38 25.39 -26.79
N ARG A 23 16.31 25.78 -25.53
CA ARG A 23 17.10 25.21 -24.43
C ARG A 23 16.31 24.18 -23.64
N ALA A 24 16.88 23.02 -23.40
CA ALA A 24 16.30 22.03 -22.53
C ALA A 24 16.27 22.54 -21.08
N VAL A 25 15.09 22.48 -20.45
CA VAL A 25 14.86 22.92 -19.08
C VAL A 25 14.10 21.86 -18.29
N PRO A 26 14.29 21.79 -16.96
CA PRO A 26 13.51 20.88 -16.12
C PRO A 26 12.04 21.33 -16.04
N ILE A 27 11.16 20.42 -15.64
CA ILE A 27 9.73 20.68 -15.49
C ILE A 27 9.40 21.76 -14.45
N ARG A 28 10.34 22.11 -13.59
CA ARG A 28 10.21 23.15 -12.54
C ARG A 28 10.48 24.56 -13.06
N GLU A 29 11.01 24.70 -14.26
CA GLU A 29 11.40 26.00 -14.80
C GLU A 29 10.21 26.95 -14.91
N PRO A 30 10.27 28.14 -14.34
CA PRO A 30 9.23 29.14 -14.51
C PRO A 30 9.26 29.71 -15.94
N LEU A 31 8.07 29.91 -16.49
CA LEU A 31 7.90 30.46 -17.83
C LEU A 31 7.61 31.96 -17.78
N HIS A 32 8.08 32.69 -18.79
CA HIS A 32 7.86 34.14 -18.94
C HIS A 32 7.06 34.43 -20.20
N ASN A 33 6.44 35.58 -20.22
CA ASN A 33 5.71 36.03 -21.41
C ASN A 33 6.65 36.16 -22.62
N GLY A 34 6.24 35.60 -23.74
CA GLY A 34 7.02 35.54 -24.96
C GLY A 34 7.94 34.34 -25.12
N ASP A 35 8.02 33.44 -24.14
CA ASP A 35 8.79 32.23 -24.26
C ASP A 35 8.15 31.23 -25.24
N ILE A 36 9.00 30.66 -26.09
CA ILE A 36 8.61 29.56 -26.98
C ILE A 36 8.87 28.22 -26.22
N VAL A 37 7.80 27.50 -25.92
CA VAL A 37 7.87 26.32 -25.10
C VAL A 37 7.55 25.07 -25.91
N GLU A 38 8.43 24.09 -25.85
CA GLU A 38 8.22 22.74 -26.37
C GLU A 38 8.14 21.75 -25.20
N ILE A 39 7.04 21.00 -25.10
CA ILE A 39 6.81 20.03 -24.03
C ILE A 39 7.36 18.68 -24.47
N LEU A 40 8.30 18.14 -23.70
CA LEU A 40 8.86 16.81 -23.90
C LEU A 40 8.08 15.80 -23.06
N THR A 41 7.65 14.72 -23.68
CA THR A 41 6.87 13.66 -23.02
C THR A 41 7.57 12.33 -23.14
N GLN A 42 7.42 11.48 -22.12
CA GLN A 42 7.83 10.09 -22.12
C GLN A 42 6.64 9.17 -21.92
N LYS A 43 6.56 8.08 -22.69
CA LYS A 43 5.41 7.17 -22.73
C LYS A 43 5.08 6.54 -21.36
N ASN A 44 6.08 6.28 -20.55
CA ASN A 44 5.94 5.63 -19.23
C ASN A 44 6.13 6.60 -18.07
N GLN A 45 6.11 7.91 -18.32
CA GLN A 45 6.25 8.91 -17.28
C GLN A 45 4.92 9.07 -16.54
N LEU A 46 5.01 9.03 -15.21
CA LEU A 46 3.88 9.28 -14.31
C LEU A 46 4.17 10.48 -13.41
N PRO A 47 3.14 11.23 -12.99
CA PRO A 47 3.31 12.29 -12.02
C PRO A 47 3.85 11.77 -10.70
N LYS A 48 4.79 12.50 -10.13
CA LYS A 48 5.33 12.23 -8.79
C LYS A 48 4.68 13.16 -7.77
N SER A 49 4.61 12.73 -6.52
CA SER A 49 4.09 13.56 -5.42
C SER A 49 4.86 14.88 -5.27
N ASP A 50 6.15 14.89 -5.59
CA ASP A 50 6.99 16.08 -5.57
C ASP A 50 6.50 17.18 -6.51
N TRP A 51 5.78 16.82 -7.57
CA TRP A 51 5.22 17.80 -8.52
C TRP A 51 4.19 18.72 -7.86
N LEU A 52 3.53 18.26 -6.81
CA LEU A 52 2.59 19.07 -6.03
C LEU A 52 3.27 20.27 -5.35
N ASN A 53 4.58 20.20 -5.12
CA ASN A 53 5.33 21.26 -4.45
C ASN A 53 5.62 22.46 -5.35
N PHE A 54 5.66 22.27 -6.67
CA PHE A 54 5.99 23.34 -7.61
C PHE A 54 4.89 23.72 -8.60
N VAL A 55 3.79 22.95 -8.67
CA VAL A 55 2.61 23.38 -9.44
C VAL A 55 1.81 24.39 -8.63
N VAL A 56 1.30 25.42 -9.31
CA VAL A 56 0.62 26.56 -8.69
C VAL A 56 -0.89 26.45 -8.83
N THR A 57 -1.39 26.06 -10.00
CA THR A 57 -2.83 26.01 -10.27
C THR A 57 -3.53 24.86 -9.56
N GLN A 58 -4.76 25.10 -9.08
CA GLN A 58 -5.57 24.06 -8.45
C GLN A 58 -5.94 22.93 -9.43
N LYS A 59 -6.19 23.30 -10.69
CA LYS A 59 -6.47 22.33 -11.77
C LYS A 59 -5.31 21.34 -11.95
N ALA A 60 -4.08 21.84 -11.99
CA ALA A 60 -2.88 21.01 -12.08
C ALA A 60 -2.72 20.10 -10.85
N LYS A 61 -2.90 20.65 -9.65
CA LYS A 61 -2.84 19.89 -8.39
C LYS A 61 -3.86 18.77 -8.34
N GLN A 62 -5.11 19.05 -8.71
CA GLN A 62 -6.19 18.05 -8.73
C GLN A 62 -5.91 16.95 -9.76
N LYS A 63 -5.45 17.30 -10.95
CA LYS A 63 -5.12 16.31 -11.98
C LYS A 63 -3.98 15.39 -11.56
N ILE A 64 -2.91 15.94 -11.01
CA ILE A 64 -1.78 15.14 -10.49
C ILE A 64 -2.22 14.22 -9.37
N LYS A 65 -3.00 14.71 -8.41
CA LYS A 65 -3.54 13.88 -7.32
C LYS A 65 -4.43 12.74 -7.84
N SER A 66 -5.27 13.03 -8.84
CA SER A 66 -6.14 12.01 -9.45
C SER A 66 -5.33 10.89 -10.09
N VAL A 67 -4.33 11.23 -10.90
CA VAL A 67 -3.48 10.23 -11.58
C VAL A 67 -2.66 9.43 -10.58
N ILE A 68 -2.11 10.04 -9.54
CA ILE A 68 -1.39 9.33 -8.48
C ILE A 68 -2.32 8.33 -7.77
N ARG A 69 -3.55 8.72 -7.45
CA ARG A 69 -4.54 7.83 -6.82
C ARG A 69 -4.91 6.65 -7.72
N GLU A 70 -5.10 6.89 -9.01
CA GLU A 70 -5.39 5.81 -9.99
C GLU A 70 -4.26 4.80 -10.06
N GLU A 71 -3.01 5.25 -10.11
CA GLU A 71 -1.84 4.38 -10.13
C GLU A 71 -1.67 3.59 -8.81
N GLN A 72 -1.88 4.24 -7.68
CA GLN A 72 -1.87 3.58 -6.38
C GLN A 72 -2.95 2.51 -6.27
N ALA A 73 -4.16 2.78 -6.76
CA ALA A 73 -5.25 1.80 -6.79
C ALA A 73 -4.91 0.60 -7.67
N LYS A 74 -4.30 0.81 -8.84
CA LYS A 74 -3.85 -0.28 -9.73
C LYS A 74 -2.76 -1.13 -9.04
N SER A 75 -1.76 -0.50 -8.46
CA SER A 75 -0.70 -1.19 -7.72
C SER A 75 -1.24 -1.97 -6.53
N ALA A 76 -2.15 -1.38 -5.77
CA ALA A 76 -2.81 -2.04 -4.64
C ALA A 76 -3.61 -3.27 -5.08
N ASN A 77 -4.36 -3.19 -6.18
CA ASN A 77 -5.10 -4.34 -6.71
C ASN A 77 -4.18 -5.48 -7.16
N LEU A 78 -3.08 -5.16 -7.84
CA LEU A 78 -2.07 -6.15 -8.22
C LEU A 78 -1.44 -6.83 -7.00
N GLY A 79 -1.07 -6.05 -5.99
CA GLY A 79 -0.51 -6.58 -4.75
C GLY A 79 -1.49 -7.47 -3.99
N ARG A 80 -2.77 -7.09 -3.96
CA ARG A 80 -3.84 -7.90 -3.36
C ARG A 80 -4.01 -9.24 -4.08
N GLU A 81 -4.13 -9.23 -5.40
CA GLU A 81 -4.27 -10.44 -6.21
C GLU A 81 -3.08 -11.39 -6.02
N GLU A 82 -1.89 -10.85 -6.00
CA GLU A 82 -0.68 -11.63 -5.78
C GLU A 82 -0.66 -12.27 -4.39
N LEU A 83 -0.99 -11.52 -3.35
CA LEU A 83 -1.09 -12.03 -1.99
C LEU A 83 -2.16 -13.12 -1.88
N GLU A 84 -3.36 -12.92 -2.43
CA GLU A 84 -4.43 -13.92 -2.46
C GLU A 84 -3.98 -15.22 -3.13
N ARG A 85 -3.32 -15.11 -4.27
CA ARG A 85 -2.77 -16.27 -4.99
C ARG A 85 -1.75 -17.03 -4.14
N LYS A 86 -0.86 -16.32 -3.47
CA LYS A 86 0.14 -16.92 -2.58
C LYS A 86 -0.49 -17.59 -1.36
N LEU A 87 -1.47 -16.96 -0.73
CA LEU A 87 -2.19 -17.54 0.40
C LEU A 87 -2.88 -18.84 0.03
N LYS A 88 -3.50 -18.91 -1.15
CA LYS A 88 -4.07 -20.16 -1.70
C LYS A 88 -3.00 -21.23 -1.91
N ASN A 89 -1.87 -20.87 -2.49
CA ASN A 89 -0.75 -21.81 -2.73
C ASN A 89 -0.14 -22.33 -1.42
N TRP A 90 -0.10 -21.51 -0.39
CA TRP A 90 0.40 -21.90 0.93
C TRP A 90 -0.64 -22.63 1.77
N LYS A 91 -1.86 -22.80 1.26
CA LYS A 91 -2.99 -23.45 1.95
C LYS A 91 -3.28 -22.83 3.33
N ILE A 92 -3.19 -21.52 3.42
CA ILE A 92 -3.52 -20.77 4.63
C ILE A 92 -5.04 -20.64 4.72
N SER A 93 -5.61 -21.09 5.83
CA SER A 93 -7.07 -21.08 6.08
C SER A 93 -7.62 -19.74 6.53
N LYS A 94 -6.78 -18.81 6.93
CA LYS A 94 -7.17 -17.46 7.36
C LYS A 94 -7.65 -16.62 6.18
N SER A 95 -8.59 -15.71 6.44
CA SER A 95 -9.06 -14.76 5.43
C SER A 95 -7.96 -13.75 5.07
N ILE A 96 -8.03 -13.21 3.85
CA ILE A 96 -7.08 -12.16 3.43
C ILE A 96 -7.12 -10.94 4.36
N ASP A 97 -8.29 -10.59 4.87
CA ASP A 97 -8.46 -9.43 5.75
C ASP A 97 -7.74 -9.61 7.09
N GLU A 98 -7.79 -10.80 7.68
CA GLU A 98 -7.05 -11.15 8.90
C GLU A 98 -5.54 -11.12 8.67
N VAL A 99 -5.08 -11.72 7.57
CA VAL A 99 -3.68 -11.74 7.18
C VAL A 99 -3.15 -10.32 6.96
N VAL A 100 -3.90 -9.49 6.24
CA VAL A 100 -3.53 -8.09 5.97
C VAL A 100 -3.51 -7.28 7.26
N ALA A 101 -4.46 -7.45 8.16
CA ALA A 101 -4.48 -6.77 9.45
C ALA A 101 -3.23 -7.10 10.28
N TYR A 102 -2.83 -8.36 10.30
CA TYR A 102 -1.63 -8.80 10.98
C TYR A 102 -0.35 -8.24 10.34
N LEU A 103 -0.22 -8.33 9.02
CA LEU A 103 0.93 -7.80 8.29
C LEU A 103 1.04 -6.28 8.38
N CYS A 104 -0.08 -5.56 8.38
CA CYS A 104 -0.08 -4.11 8.62
C CYS A 104 0.51 -3.74 9.99
N LYS A 105 0.19 -4.50 11.02
CA LYS A 105 0.80 -4.31 12.34
C LYS A 105 2.29 -4.64 12.32
N TYR A 106 2.67 -5.71 11.67
CA TYR A 106 4.07 -6.14 11.58
C TYR A 106 4.95 -5.12 10.84
N TYR A 107 4.49 -4.66 9.68
CA TYR A 107 5.20 -3.68 8.86
C TYR A 107 4.88 -2.21 9.21
N LYS A 108 4.11 -1.97 10.27
CA LYS A 108 3.69 -0.63 10.73
C LYS A 108 3.00 0.20 9.63
N GLN A 109 2.19 -0.45 8.81
CA GLN A 109 1.38 0.20 7.79
C GLN A 109 0.02 0.63 8.36
N ARG A 110 -0.47 1.79 7.95
CA ARG A 110 -1.75 2.31 8.41
C ARG A 110 -2.95 1.68 7.72
N THR A 111 -2.78 1.27 6.47
CA THR A 111 -3.85 0.75 5.61
C THR A 111 -3.40 -0.51 4.88
N GLY A 112 -4.37 -1.37 4.54
CA GLY A 112 -4.13 -2.53 3.69
C GLY A 112 -3.66 -2.15 2.29
N THR A 113 -4.15 -1.02 1.77
CA THR A 113 -3.74 -0.46 0.48
C THR A 113 -2.24 -0.20 0.43
N ALA A 114 -1.68 0.45 1.45
CA ALA A 114 -0.24 0.69 1.54
C ALA A 114 0.58 -0.61 1.57
N LEU A 115 0.08 -1.64 2.26
CA LEU A 115 0.70 -2.96 2.26
C LEU A 115 0.69 -3.59 0.87
N TYR A 116 -0.42 -3.53 0.15
CA TYR A 116 -0.53 -4.07 -1.20
C TYR A 116 0.39 -3.36 -2.20
N GLU A 117 0.54 -2.04 -2.07
CA GLU A 117 1.51 -1.26 -2.87
C GLU A 117 2.94 -1.74 -2.65
N LEU A 118 3.33 -1.97 -1.41
CA LEU A 118 4.65 -2.50 -1.07
C LEU A 118 4.88 -3.91 -1.62
N ILE A 119 3.86 -4.73 -1.68
CA ILE A 119 3.92 -6.07 -2.30
C ILE A 119 4.07 -5.94 -3.82
N ALA A 120 3.29 -5.09 -4.46
CA ALA A 120 3.34 -4.86 -5.90
C ALA A 120 4.68 -4.25 -6.37
N GLU A 121 5.29 -3.42 -5.54
CA GLU A 121 6.61 -2.82 -5.80
C GLU A 121 7.78 -3.75 -5.41
N GLU A 122 7.49 -4.99 -5.02
CA GLU A 122 8.49 -5.98 -4.57
C GLU A 122 9.37 -5.51 -3.41
N LYS A 123 8.90 -4.52 -2.63
CA LYS A 123 9.57 -4.04 -1.41
C LYS A 123 9.41 -5.01 -0.24
N ILE A 124 8.39 -5.84 -0.28
CA ILE A 124 8.14 -6.91 0.68
C ILE A 124 8.34 -8.25 -0.03
N ASP A 125 9.26 -9.04 0.48
CA ASP A 125 9.49 -10.39 -0.03
C ASP A 125 8.39 -11.34 0.49
N LEU A 126 7.66 -11.95 -0.44
CA LEU A 126 6.60 -12.91 -0.12
C LEU A 126 7.13 -14.18 0.55
N ALA A 127 8.38 -14.55 0.35
CA ALA A 127 9.01 -15.64 1.09
C ALA A 127 9.10 -15.32 2.59
N VAL A 128 9.49 -14.09 2.93
CA VAL A 128 9.52 -13.60 4.31
C VAL A 128 8.10 -13.53 4.89
N VAL A 129 7.13 -13.08 4.10
CA VAL A 129 5.71 -13.06 4.52
C VAL A 129 5.23 -14.45 4.88
N LYS A 130 5.59 -15.47 4.10
CA LYS A 130 5.26 -16.87 4.40
C LYS A 130 5.79 -17.32 5.77
N GLU A 131 7.04 -17.00 6.07
CA GLU A 131 7.65 -17.33 7.38
C GLU A 131 6.96 -16.60 8.52
N ILE A 132 6.65 -15.32 8.35
CA ILE A 132 5.94 -14.51 9.35
C ILE A 132 4.56 -15.11 9.64
N LEU A 133 3.81 -15.45 8.60
CA LEU A 133 2.49 -16.04 8.72
C LEU A 133 2.55 -17.44 9.34
N ALA A 134 3.54 -18.26 9.02
CA ALA A 134 3.74 -19.57 9.63
C ALA A 134 3.98 -19.45 11.14
N LYS A 135 4.79 -18.50 11.58
CA LYS A 135 5.02 -18.21 13.00
C LYS A 135 3.76 -17.70 13.70
N TRP A 136 3.03 -16.82 13.05
CA TRP A 136 1.76 -16.30 13.59
C TRP A 136 0.73 -17.40 13.79
N LEU A 137 0.50 -18.23 12.78
CA LEU A 137 -0.46 -19.33 12.84
C LEU A 137 -0.09 -20.37 13.89
N SER A 138 1.20 -20.70 14.04
CA SER A 138 1.66 -21.60 15.09
C SER A 138 1.52 -20.99 16.49
N GLY A 139 1.77 -19.68 16.63
CA GLY A 139 1.59 -18.95 17.88
C GLY A 139 0.14 -18.89 18.32
N GLU A 140 -0.79 -18.60 17.41
CA GLU A 140 -2.23 -18.61 17.70
C GLU A 140 -2.73 -20.00 18.14
N ALA A 141 -2.30 -21.04 17.44
CA ALA A 141 -2.64 -22.41 17.82
C ALA A 141 -2.15 -22.79 19.23
N ASP A 142 -0.95 -22.31 19.60
CA ASP A 142 -0.43 -22.50 20.94
C ASP A 142 -1.18 -21.68 22.01
N GLU A 143 -1.58 -20.46 21.68
CA GLU A 143 -2.39 -19.61 22.56
C GLU A 143 -3.80 -20.20 22.78
N GLU A 144 -4.47 -20.65 21.72
CA GLU A 144 -5.77 -21.31 21.80
C GLU A 144 -5.70 -22.58 22.66
N ARG A 145 -4.66 -23.38 22.49
CA ARG A 145 -4.45 -24.57 23.31
C ARG A 145 -4.24 -24.24 24.78
N ARG A 146 -3.41 -23.24 25.09
CA ARG A 146 -3.17 -22.78 26.47
C ARG A 146 -4.44 -22.21 27.11
N ALA A 147 -5.23 -21.44 26.36
CA ALA A 147 -6.50 -20.92 26.83
C ALA A 147 -7.50 -22.04 27.13
N ALA A 148 -7.61 -23.06 26.26
CA ALA A 148 -8.47 -24.22 26.46
C ALA A 148 -8.03 -25.07 27.68
N GLU A 149 -6.74 -25.27 27.86
CA GLU A 149 -6.17 -25.97 29.03
C GLU A 149 -6.46 -25.22 30.33
N ALA A 150 -6.29 -23.89 30.34
CA ALA A 150 -6.58 -23.03 31.49
C ALA A 150 -8.08 -23.09 31.86
N GLU A 151 -8.96 -23.04 30.88
CA GLU A 151 -10.42 -23.15 31.08
C GLU A 151 -10.81 -24.53 31.63
N ALA A 152 -10.23 -25.62 31.09
CA ALA A 152 -10.45 -26.94 31.56
C ALA A 152 -9.98 -27.12 33.00
N GLU A 153 -8.84 -26.55 33.37
CA GLU A 153 -8.33 -26.59 34.75
C GLU A 153 -9.23 -25.79 35.71
N ALA A 154 -9.69 -24.60 35.27
CA ALA A 154 -10.64 -23.81 36.05
C ALA A 154 -11.97 -24.56 36.31
N ARG A 155 -12.48 -25.25 35.31
CA ARG A 155 -13.68 -26.11 35.47
C ARG A 155 -13.45 -27.27 36.44
N ARG A 156 -12.29 -27.91 36.37
CA ARG A 156 -11.92 -29.00 37.33
C ARG A 156 -11.83 -28.49 38.76
N ARG A 157 -11.26 -27.29 38.98
CA ARG A 157 -11.19 -26.66 40.28
C ARG A 157 -12.56 -26.27 40.82
N ALA A 158 -13.46 -25.76 39.99
CA ALA A 158 -14.82 -25.41 40.35
C ALA A 158 -15.65 -26.65 40.74
N THR A 159 -15.54 -27.76 40.01
CA THR A 159 -16.20 -29.03 40.36
C THR A 159 -15.65 -29.65 41.62
N ALA A 160 -14.35 -29.58 41.84
CA ALA A 160 -13.73 -30.07 43.11
C ALA A 160 -14.19 -29.24 44.32
N ALA A 161 -14.33 -27.92 44.17
CA ALA A 161 -14.84 -27.05 45.24
C ALA A 161 -16.31 -27.28 45.54
N SER A 162 -17.13 -27.63 44.56
CA SER A 162 -18.55 -27.94 44.75
C SER A 162 -18.82 -29.33 45.34
N SER A 163 -17.85 -30.27 45.32
CA SER A 163 -17.95 -31.58 45.86
C SER A 163 -17.61 -31.67 47.37
N VAL A 164 -17.07 -30.61 47.96
CA VAL A 164 -16.81 -30.51 49.39
C VAL A 164 -18.09 -30.08 50.10
N LYS A 165 -18.79 -31.04 50.69
CA LYS A 165 -19.94 -30.72 51.54
C LYS A 165 -19.45 -30.16 52.87
N PRO A 166 -19.99 -29.01 53.31
CA PRO A 166 -19.77 -28.57 54.68
C PRO A 166 -20.44 -29.53 55.63
N SER A 167 -19.68 -30.08 56.55
CA SER A 167 -20.22 -30.90 57.65
C SER A 167 -20.83 -30.06 58.76
#